data_f48f847fdb1670f03d3141ba81c64462
#
_entry.id   f48f847fdb1670f03d3141ba81c64462
#
_cell.length_a   1.000
_cell.length_b   1.000
_cell.length_c   1.000
_cell.angle_alpha   90.00
_cell.angle_beta   90.00
_cell.angle_gamma   90.00
#
_symmetry.space_group_name_H-M   'P 1'
#
loop_
_entity.id
_entity.type
_entity.pdbx_description
1 polymer ?
#
loop_
_entity_poly.entity_id
_entity_poly.type
_entity_poly.pdbx_seq_one_letter_code
_entity_poly.pdbx_strand_id
1 'polypeptide(L)'
;MNFEQYAKDFEKKAKESGHDEAYIKTCLAYAQNLKKNNLPIIYSLDHLANLVGFKESYLRFASHKNDGYYRNFSIPKKSGGIRLINEPLPNLKSIQIWILENILYKLDPSIYAKAFIRKKSIKDNSRFHRGQPMVLTLDIENFFPSLSVILINSFFRKIGYSKQVSYILTRLCSLSGGLPQGAPTSPALSNLLFKPLDNKIASYCLPRNIRYTRYADDMTFSGEFSCNKIIHFVRQTLSNLRLDLNEKKTRLMRAHQRQEVTGIVVNKKLQAPIDCRKELRQCIYYIEKYGIESHLEKIGEMRGNYISHLLGKANFILFINPHDKDALKAKNILYSEKDKYDAKRI
;
A
#
# COMPACT_ATOMS: atom_id res chain seq x y z
N MET A 1 -3.93 5.34 -31.04
CA MET A 1 -4.91 6.07 -31.87
C MET A 1 -4.82 7.54 -31.53
N ASN A 2 -4.66 8.41 -32.53
CA ASN A 2 -4.72 9.88 -32.33
C ASN A 2 -6.16 10.24 -31.92
N PHE A 3 -6.32 11.22 -31.02
CA PHE A 3 -7.66 11.64 -30.55
C PHE A 3 -8.53 12.20 -31.69
N GLU A 4 -7.94 12.86 -32.67
CA GLU A 4 -8.66 13.36 -33.85
C GLU A 4 -9.33 12.23 -34.65
N GLN A 5 -8.61 11.14 -34.88
CA GLN A 5 -9.18 9.98 -35.56
C GLN A 5 -10.31 9.34 -34.74
N TYR A 6 -10.09 9.19 -33.43
CA TYR A 6 -11.12 8.71 -32.51
C TYR A 6 -12.38 9.58 -32.54
N ALA A 7 -12.20 10.90 -32.53
CA ALA A 7 -13.33 11.85 -32.58
C ALA A 7 -14.16 11.73 -33.89
N LYS A 8 -13.47 11.62 -35.03
CA LYS A 8 -14.14 11.42 -36.34
C LYS A 8 -14.92 10.11 -36.35
N ASP A 9 -14.32 9.01 -35.90
CA ASP A 9 -14.95 7.71 -35.87
C ASP A 9 -16.15 7.66 -34.91
N PHE A 10 -16.02 8.32 -33.74
CA PHE A 10 -17.10 8.45 -32.76
C PHE A 10 -18.27 9.26 -33.35
N GLU A 11 -17.98 10.43 -33.93
CA GLU A 11 -18.99 11.32 -34.52
C GLU A 11 -19.77 10.60 -35.63
N LYS A 12 -19.08 9.90 -36.53
CA LYS A 12 -19.70 9.12 -37.60
C LYS A 12 -20.66 8.07 -37.02
N LYS A 13 -20.21 7.23 -36.10
CA LYS A 13 -21.04 6.19 -35.48
C LYS A 13 -22.21 6.75 -34.67
N ALA A 14 -22.01 7.85 -33.97
CA ALA A 14 -23.06 8.48 -33.18
C ALA A 14 -24.18 9.07 -34.09
N LYS A 15 -23.80 9.71 -35.20
CA LYS A 15 -24.78 10.16 -36.23
C LYS A 15 -25.53 8.99 -36.86
N GLU A 16 -24.85 7.90 -37.21
CA GLU A 16 -25.49 6.67 -37.74
C GLU A 16 -26.46 6.05 -36.71
N SER A 17 -26.22 6.24 -35.41
CA SER A 17 -27.09 5.80 -34.31
C SER A 17 -28.18 6.82 -33.93
N GLY A 18 -28.33 7.92 -34.67
CA GLY A 18 -29.38 8.91 -34.47
C GLY A 18 -29.16 9.91 -33.31
N HIS A 19 -27.94 10.03 -32.82
CA HIS A 19 -27.61 11.02 -31.77
C HIS A 19 -27.43 12.42 -32.36
N ASP A 20 -27.88 13.43 -31.62
CA ASP A 20 -27.72 14.84 -31.97
C ASP A 20 -26.31 15.40 -31.77
N GLU A 21 -26.05 16.57 -32.32
CA GLU A 21 -24.74 17.23 -32.21
C GLU A 21 -24.41 17.63 -30.77
N ALA A 22 -25.40 17.96 -29.94
CA ALA A 22 -25.21 18.33 -28.56
C ALA A 22 -24.70 17.13 -27.73
N TYR A 23 -25.27 15.94 -27.94
CA TYR A 23 -24.80 14.70 -27.35
C TYR A 23 -23.36 14.37 -27.78
N ILE A 24 -23.09 14.43 -29.10
CA ILE A 24 -21.78 14.14 -29.66
C ILE A 24 -20.73 15.07 -29.05
N LYS A 25 -20.97 16.37 -29.03
CA LYS A 25 -20.09 17.38 -28.44
C LYS A 25 -19.81 17.10 -26.95
N THR A 26 -20.83 16.75 -26.20
CA THR A 26 -20.72 16.41 -24.75
C THR A 26 -19.85 15.16 -24.54
N CYS A 27 -20.07 14.12 -25.30
CA CYS A 27 -19.31 12.88 -25.23
C CYS A 27 -17.84 13.08 -25.63
N LEU A 28 -17.57 13.85 -26.69
CA LEU A 28 -16.21 14.14 -27.12
C LEU A 28 -15.46 15.02 -26.12
N ALA A 29 -16.12 16.03 -25.51
CA ALA A 29 -15.52 16.85 -24.46
C ALA A 29 -15.16 16.00 -23.23
N TYR A 30 -16.04 15.08 -22.82
CA TYR A 30 -15.77 14.13 -21.74
C TYR A 30 -14.59 13.22 -22.09
N ALA A 31 -14.56 12.64 -23.28
CA ALA A 31 -13.47 11.80 -23.74
C ALA A 31 -12.13 12.53 -23.79
N GLN A 32 -12.14 13.78 -24.28
CA GLN A 32 -10.96 14.63 -24.35
C GLN A 32 -10.37 14.93 -22.95
N ASN A 33 -11.25 15.20 -21.98
CA ASN A 33 -10.82 15.43 -20.60
C ASN A 33 -10.13 14.19 -19.99
N LEU A 34 -10.70 13.01 -20.17
CA LEU A 34 -10.08 11.76 -19.69
C LEU A 34 -8.76 11.47 -20.42
N LYS A 35 -8.71 11.69 -21.73
CA LYS A 35 -7.50 11.50 -22.53
C LYS A 35 -6.36 12.42 -22.12
N LYS A 36 -6.65 13.70 -21.80
CA LYS A 36 -5.66 14.64 -21.26
C LYS A 36 -5.02 14.14 -19.97
N ASN A 37 -5.79 13.45 -19.14
CA ASN A 37 -5.32 12.85 -17.88
C ASN A 37 -4.75 11.43 -18.08
N ASN A 38 -4.56 10.98 -19.33
CA ASN A 38 -4.10 9.63 -19.67
C ASN A 38 -4.97 8.50 -19.06
N LEU A 39 -6.27 8.76 -18.93
CA LEU A 39 -7.24 7.83 -18.39
C LEU A 39 -8.06 7.15 -19.49
N PRO A 40 -8.49 5.90 -19.30
CA PRO A 40 -9.37 5.21 -20.25
C PRO A 40 -10.72 5.92 -20.33
N ILE A 41 -11.24 6.05 -21.54
CA ILE A 41 -12.57 6.60 -21.78
C ILE A 41 -13.59 5.52 -21.45
N ILE A 42 -14.47 5.79 -20.48
CA ILE A 42 -15.53 4.87 -20.04
C ILE A 42 -16.84 5.66 -20.02
N TYR A 43 -17.77 5.32 -20.89
CA TYR A 43 -19.06 6.03 -20.99
C TYR A 43 -20.15 5.41 -20.12
N SER A 44 -20.16 4.07 -20.02
CA SER A 44 -21.23 3.31 -19.39
C SER A 44 -20.71 2.04 -18.71
N LEU A 45 -21.61 1.33 -18.02
CA LEU A 45 -21.34 0.00 -17.45
C LEU A 45 -20.99 -1.02 -18.55
N ASP A 46 -21.77 -1.02 -19.64
CA ASP A 46 -21.55 -1.90 -20.79
C ASP A 46 -20.17 -1.64 -21.42
N HIS A 47 -19.82 -0.37 -21.63
CA HIS A 47 -18.51 -0.02 -22.15
C HIS A 47 -17.38 -0.50 -21.21
N LEU A 48 -17.53 -0.34 -19.89
CA LEU A 48 -16.56 -0.88 -18.92
C LEU A 48 -16.50 -2.42 -19.02
N ALA A 49 -17.64 -3.10 -19.14
CA ALA A 49 -17.72 -4.55 -19.26
C ALA A 49 -16.91 -5.06 -20.45
N ASN A 50 -17.04 -4.41 -21.60
CA ASN A 50 -16.29 -4.72 -22.81
C ASN A 50 -14.78 -4.48 -22.62
N LEU A 51 -14.38 -3.37 -21.94
CA LEU A 51 -12.97 -3.08 -21.67
C LEU A 51 -12.30 -4.09 -20.73
N VAL A 52 -13.02 -4.61 -19.74
CA VAL A 52 -12.49 -5.58 -18.77
C VAL A 52 -12.69 -7.04 -19.21
N GLY A 53 -13.44 -7.30 -20.31
CA GLY A 53 -13.68 -8.63 -20.84
C GLY A 53 -14.68 -9.47 -20.03
N PHE A 54 -15.65 -8.84 -19.38
CA PHE A 54 -16.68 -9.53 -18.59
C PHE A 54 -18.09 -9.15 -19.08
N LYS A 55 -19.08 -10.02 -18.82
CA LYS A 55 -20.49 -9.71 -19.12
C LYS A 55 -20.99 -8.53 -18.29
N GLU A 56 -21.78 -7.64 -18.89
CA GLU A 56 -22.38 -6.49 -18.20
C GLU A 56 -23.18 -6.92 -16.96
N SER A 57 -23.93 -8.02 -17.05
CA SER A 57 -24.68 -8.56 -15.93
C SER A 57 -23.81 -8.87 -14.73
N TYR A 58 -22.60 -9.43 -14.93
CA TYR A 58 -21.65 -9.67 -13.85
C TYR A 58 -21.23 -8.36 -13.16
N LEU A 59 -20.82 -7.34 -13.93
CA LEU A 59 -20.43 -6.04 -13.37
C LEU A 59 -21.59 -5.36 -12.64
N ARG A 60 -22.80 -5.48 -13.18
CA ARG A 60 -24.04 -4.95 -12.56
C ARG A 60 -24.26 -5.58 -11.20
N PHE A 61 -24.24 -6.91 -11.09
CA PHE A 61 -24.39 -7.58 -9.80
C PHE A 61 -23.23 -7.29 -8.84
N ALA A 62 -21.98 -7.37 -9.31
CA ALA A 62 -20.79 -7.09 -8.49
C ALA A 62 -20.76 -5.65 -7.97
N SER A 63 -21.35 -4.68 -8.67
CA SER A 63 -21.46 -3.29 -8.22
C SER A 63 -22.65 -3.04 -7.29
N HIS A 64 -23.70 -3.85 -7.28
CA HIS A 64 -24.88 -3.67 -6.42
C HIS A 64 -24.80 -4.48 -5.13
N LYS A 65 -24.47 -5.77 -5.22
CA LYS A 65 -24.39 -6.72 -4.09
C LYS A 65 -22.98 -7.32 -4.03
N ASN A 66 -22.02 -6.53 -3.64
CA ASN A 66 -20.60 -6.95 -3.68
C ASN A 66 -20.16 -7.87 -2.55
N ASP A 67 -20.95 -8.05 -1.49
CA ASP A 67 -20.56 -8.87 -0.32
C ASP A 67 -20.30 -10.33 -0.69
N GLY A 68 -21.10 -10.90 -1.61
CA GLY A 68 -20.93 -12.26 -2.12
C GLY A 68 -19.71 -12.47 -3.04
N TYR A 69 -19.01 -11.41 -3.41
CA TYR A 69 -17.86 -11.46 -4.30
C TYR A 69 -16.51 -11.41 -3.55
N TYR A 70 -16.53 -11.58 -2.23
CA TYR A 70 -15.33 -11.61 -1.38
C TYR A 70 -15.27 -12.88 -0.54
N ARG A 71 -14.07 -13.41 -0.38
CA ARG A 71 -13.75 -14.43 0.61
C ARG A 71 -13.19 -13.74 1.85
N ASN A 72 -13.80 -14.00 3.01
CA ASN A 72 -13.39 -13.43 4.28
C ASN A 72 -12.59 -14.45 5.09
N PHE A 73 -11.44 -14.07 5.62
CA PHE A 73 -10.66 -14.85 6.54
C PHE A 73 -9.90 -13.97 7.53
N SER A 74 -9.51 -14.57 8.63
CA SER A 74 -8.85 -13.85 9.73
C SER A 74 -7.40 -14.23 9.86
N ILE A 75 -6.54 -13.22 10.12
CA ILE A 75 -5.10 -13.39 10.37
C ILE A 75 -4.79 -12.80 11.75
N PRO A 76 -4.02 -13.50 12.63
CA PRO A 76 -3.58 -12.94 13.90
C PRO A 76 -2.64 -11.75 13.69
N LYS A 77 -2.83 -10.68 14.47
CA LYS A 77 -1.91 -9.53 14.49
C LYS A 77 -0.73 -9.83 15.42
N LYS A 78 0.47 -9.36 15.08
CA LYS A 78 1.65 -9.47 15.96
C LYS A 78 1.47 -8.77 17.32
N SER A 79 0.65 -7.73 17.38
CA SER A 79 0.33 -6.98 18.59
C SER A 79 -0.86 -7.56 19.38
N GLY A 80 -1.31 -8.76 19.04
CA GLY A 80 -2.56 -9.35 19.56
C GLY A 80 -3.79 -8.89 18.78
N GLY A 81 -4.86 -9.69 18.89
CA GLY A 81 -6.11 -9.47 18.14
C GLY A 81 -6.10 -10.02 16.73
N ILE A 82 -7.17 -9.76 15.99
CA ILE A 82 -7.47 -10.37 14.68
C ILE A 82 -7.50 -9.26 13.61
N ARG A 83 -7.01 -9.60 12.42
CA ARG A 83 -7.14 -8.80 11.20
C ARG A 83 -8.05 -9.54 10.24
N LEU A 84 -9.19 -8.94 9.91
CA LEU A 84 -10.10 -9.46 8.89
C LEU A 84 -9.55 -9.11 7.50
N ILE A 85 -9.39 -10.11 6.65
CA ILE A 85 -9.00 -9.95 5.25
C ILE A 85 -10.21 -10.25 4.38
N ASN A 86 -10.50 -9.34 3.46
CA ASN A 86 -11.56 -9.45 2.48
C ASN A 86 -10.91 -9.60 1.10
N GLU A 87 -10.65 -10.82 0.67
CA GLU A 87 -10.06 -11.08 -0.64
C GLU A 87 -11.15 -11.15 -1.71
N PRO A 88 -11.09 -10.32 -2.78
CA PRO A 88 -12.06 -10.43 -3.86
C PRO A 88 -11.91 -11.77 -4.59
N LEU A 89 -13.02 -12.34 -4.99
CA LEU A 89 -13.07 -13.56 -5.82
C LEU A 89 -12.38 -13.32 -7.18
N PRO A 90 -11.89 -14.35 -7.87
CA PRO A 90 -11.01 -14.22 -9.04
C PRO A 90 -11.49 -13.22 -10.11
N ASN A 91 -12.75 -13.26 -10.48
CA ASN A 91 -13.29 -12.36 -11.50
C ASN A 91 -13.31 -10.89 -11.03
N LEU A 92 -13.80 -10.62 -9.82
CA LEU A 92 -13.77 -9.27 -9.26
C LEU A 92 -12.32 -8.80 -9.07
N LYS A 93 -11.43 -9.68 -8.64
CA LYS A 93 -9.99 -9.41 -8.51
C LYS A 93 -9.36 -8.99 -9.83
N SER A 94 -9.71 -9.67 -10.94
CA SER A 94 -9.23 -9.33 -12.29
C SER A 94 -9.73 -7.95 -12.72
N ILE A 95 -11.00 -7.62 -12.48
CA ILE A 95 -11.56 -6.29 -12.75
C ILE A 95 -10.85 -5.22 -11.92
N GLN A 96 -10.61 -5.47 -10.64
CA GLN A 96 -9.88 -4.55 -9.76
C GLN A 96 -8.42 -4.37 -10.20
N ILE A 97 -7.75 -5.41 -10.69
CA ILE A 97 -6.41 -5.32 -11.27
C ILE A 97 -6.43 -4.45 -12.52
N TRP A 98 -7.43 -4.62 -13.38
CA TRP A 98 -7.57 -3.75 -14.56
C TRP A 98 -7.76 -2.27 -14.16
N ILE A 99 -8.61 -1.98 -13.18
CA ILE A 99 -8.80 -0.62 -12.63
C ILE A 99 -7.48 -0.08 -12.06
N LEU A 100 -6.76 -0.90 -11.32
CA LEU A 100 -5.47 -0.53 -10.74
C LEU A 100 -4.46 -0.12 -11.81
N GLU A 101 -4.31 -0.94 -12.86
CA GLU A 101 -3.28 -0.75 -13.88
C GLU A 101 -3.64 0.35 -14.88
N ASN A 102 -4.91 0.43 -15.28
CA ASN A 102 -5.35 1.33 -16.33
C ASN A 102 -5.81 2.70 -15.82
N ILE A 103 -6.21 2.81 -14.55
CA ILE A 103 -6.67 4.06 -13.95
C ILE A 103 -5.74 4.53 -12.84
N LEU A 104 -5.59 3.74 -11.76
CA LEU A 104 -4.96 4.24 -10.54
C LEU A 104 -3.44 4.45 -10.68
N TYR A 105 -2.75 3.56 -11.41
CA TYR A 105 -1.31 3.68 -11.67
C TYR A 105 -0.94 4.74 -12.70
N LYS A 106 -1.94 5.39 -13.34
CA LYS A 106 -1.72 6.56 -14.20
C LYS A 106 -1.64 7.86 -13.41
N LEU A 107 -1.96 7.81 -12.12
CA LEU A 107 -2.04 8.96 -11.24
C LEU A 107 -0.91 8.94 -10.21
N ASP A 108 -0.32 10.09 -9.97
CA ASP A 108 0.77 10.23 -9.02
C ASP A 108 0.24 10.34 -7.58
N PRO A 109 0.66 9.44 -6.67
CA PRO A 109 0.38 9.58 -5.25
C PRO A 109 1.15 10.76 -4.65
N SER A 110 0.96 11.01 -3.35
CA SER A 110 1.76 11.97 -2.61
C SER A 110 3.24 11.57 -2.57
N ILE A 111 4.15 12.52 -2.71
CA ILE A 111 5.61 12.29 -2.55
C ILE A 111 5.99 11.89 -1.12
N TYR A 112 5.12 12.20 -0.16
CA TYR A 112 5.27 11.85 1.27
C TYR A 112 4.82 10.43 1.58
N ALA A 113 3.95 9.84 0.75
CA ALA A 113 3.60 8.42 0.85
C ALA A 113 4.80 7.55 0.45
N LYS A 114 5.06 6.49 1.25
CA LYS A 114 6.19 5.56 1.01
C LYS A 114 5.74 4.10 0.89
N ALA A 115 4.54 3.76 1.37
CA ALA A 115 3.95 2.43 1.20
C ALA A 115 3.25 2.30 -0.15
N PHE A 116 3.17 1.06 -0.66
CA PHE A 116 2.40 0.71 -1.85
C PHE A 116 2.79 1.46 -3.14
N ILE A 117 4.01 1.95 -3.20
CA ILE A 117 4.56 2.66 -4.35
C ILE A 117 5.63 1.78 -5.00
N ARG A 118 5.55 1.61 -6.32
CA ARG A 118 6.54 0.84 -7.08
C ARG A 118 7.95 1.39 -6.82
N LYS A 119 8.92 0.51 -6.63
CA LYS A 119 10.34 0.83 -6.36
C LYS A 119 10.59 1.61 -5.06
N LYS A 120 9.63 1.70 -4.14
CA LYS A 120 9.81 2.22 -2.78
C LYS A 120 9.75 1.09 -1.77
N SER A 121 10.48 1.26 -0.67
CA SER A 121 10.64 0.26 0.38
C SER A 121 10.50 0.88 1.77
N ILE A 122 10.42 0.05 2.80
CA ILE A 122 10.49 0.49 4.21
C ILE A 122 11.80 1.24 4.51
N LYS A 123 12.90 0.89 3.83
CA LYS A 123 14.20 1.56 3.97
C LYS A 123 14.14 3.01 3.46
N ASP A 124 13.41 3.26 2.37
CA ASP A 124 13.22 4.61 1.84
C ASP A 124 12.42 5.49 2.81
N ASN A 125 11.43 4.91 3.49
CA ASN A 125 10.70 5.59 4.54
C ASN A 125 11.61 5.94 5.72
N SER A 126 12.30 4.95 6.27
CA SER A 126 13.12 5.08 7.48
C SER A 126 14.32 6.01 7.28
N ARG A 127 14.94 5.99 6.09
CA ARG A 127 16.08 6.85 5.75
C ARG A 127 15.78 8.33 5.92
N PHE A 128 14.55 8.76 5.69
CA PHE A 128 14.10 10.15 5.85
C PHE A 128 14.23 10.65 7.29
N HIS A 129 14.11 9.74 8.27
CA HIS A 129 14.07 10.05 9.69
C HIS A 129 15.37 9.72 10.44
N ARG A 130 16.43 9.34 9.71
CA ARG A 130 17.72 8.99 10.31
C ARG A 130 18.37 10.18 11.01
N GLY A 131 18.93 9.93 12.21
CA GLY A 131 19.75 10.88 12.96
C GLY A 131 19.00 12.09 13.49
N GLN A 132 17.70 11.97 13.73
CA GLN A 132 16.88 13.07 14.20
C GLN A 132 16.81 13.10 15.73
N PRO A 133 16.74 14.28 16.36
CA PRO A 133 16.68 14.42 17.81
C PRO A 133 15.42 13.77 18.39
N MET A 134 14.34 13.75 17.61
CA MET A 134 13.06 13.23 18.04
C MET A 134 12.31 12.61 16.86
N VAL A 135 11.63 11.48 17.10
CA VAL A 135 10.75 10.81 16.13
C VAL A 135 9.40 10.56 16.79
N LEU A 136 8.33 11.04 16.16
CA LEU A 136 6.94 10.79 16.54
C LEU A 136 6.29 9.91 15.47
N THR A 137 5.66 8.82 15.88
CA THR A 137 4.82 7.99 15.01
C THR A 137 3.36 8.07 15.45
N LEU A 138 2.48 8.25 14.48
CA LEU A 138 1.02 8.27 14.64
C LEU A 138 0.42 7.24 13.71
N ASP A 139 -0.56 6.48 14.18
CA ASP A 139 -1.25 5.43 13.43
C ASP A 139 -2.73 5.85 13.23
N ILE A 140 -3.27 5.60 12.04
CA ILE A 140 -4.67 5.88 11.73
C ILE A 140 -5.50 4.65 12.03
N GLU A 141 -6.56 4.83 12.84
CA GLU A 141 -7.43 3.73 13.22
C GLU A 141 -8.25 3.22 12.03
N ASN A 142 -8.33 1.89 11.87
CA ASN A 142 -9.11 1.23 10.83
C ASN A 142 -8.93 1.82 9.43
N PHE A 143 -7.69 2.19 9.05
CA PHE A 143 -7.34 3.00 7.90
C PHE A 143 -8.13 2.69 6.62
N PHE A 144 -8.07 1.46 6.09
CA PHE A 144 -8.78 1.10 4.86
C PHE A 144 -10.31 1.20 4.99
N PRO A 145 -10.95 0.58 5.99
CA PRO A 145 -12.41 0.66 6.15
C PRO A 145 -12.92 2.08 6.38
N SER A 146 -12.11 2.97 6.98
CA SER A 146 -12.51 4.36 7.25
C SER A 146 -12.47 5.27 6.02
N LEU A 147 -11.81 4.84 4.93
CA LEU A 147 -11.84 5.55 3.65
C LEU A 147 -13.17 5.28 2.93
N SER A 148 -14.16 6.14 3.17
CA SER A 148 -15.56 5.92 2.83
C SER A 148 -15.84 5.89 1.33
N VAL A 149 -16.92 5.23 0.93
CA VAL A 149 -17.46 5.23 -0.45
C VAL A 149 -17.73 6.63 -0.99
N ILE A 150 -18.09 7.58 -0.11
CA ILE A 150 -18.32 8.97 -0.50
C ILE A 150 -17.00 9.60 -0.98
N LEU A 151 -15.92 9.37 -0.24
CA LEU A 151 -14.59 9.86 -0.58
C LEU A 151 -14.08 9.23 -1.89
N ILE A 152 -14.27 7.92 -2.04
CA ILE A 152 -13.87 7.17 -3.24
C ILE A 152 -14.66 7.68 -4.46
N ASN A 153 -15.97 7.88 -4.33
CA ASN A 153 -16.80 8.41 -5.41
C ASN A 153 -16.39 9.82 -5.81
N SER A 154 -16.18 10.69 -4.83
CA SER A 154 -15.71 12.06 -5.04
C SER A 154 -14.36 12.09 -5.78
N PHE A 155 -13.46 11.15 -5.45
CA PHE A 155 -12.17 11.01 -6.14
C PHE A 155 -12.37 10.65 -7.62
N PHE A 156 -13.16 9.61 -7.96
CA PHE A 156 -13.40 9.24 -9.35
C PHE A 156 -14.08 10.35 -10.15
N ARG A 157 -14.99 11.11 -9.51
CA ARG A 157 -15.59 12.31 -10.09
C ARG A 157 -14.54 13.38 -10.38
N LYS A 158 -13.67 13.66 -9.42
CA LYS A 158 -12.60 14.68 -9.52
C LYS A 158 -11.60 14.41 -10.64
N ILE A 159 -11.27 13.15 -10.91
CA ILE A 159 -10.37 12.79 -12.01
C ILE A 159 -11.05 12.80 -13.40
N GLY A 160 -12.37 13.06 -13.46
CA GLY A 160 -13.09 13.35 -14.69
C GLY A 160 -14.17 12.34 -15.09
N TYR A 161 -14.39 11.27 -14.33
CA TYR A 161 -15.44 10.30 -14.66
C TYR A 161 -16.85 10.84 -14.40
N SER A 162 -17.83 10.42 -15.24
CA SER A 162 -19.24 10.74 -15.09
C SER A 162 -19.81 10.24 -13.76
N LYS A 163 -20.99 10.74 -13.34
CA LYS A 163 -21.66 10.31 -12.09
C LYS A 163 -21.86 8.79 -12.07
N GLN A 164 -22.35 8.23 -13.20
CA GLN A 164 -22.62 6.80 -13.32
C GLN A 164 -21.34 5.97 -13.25
N VAL A 165 -20.32 6.31 -14.04
CA VAL A 165 -19.06 5.57 -14.07
C VAL A 165 -18.32 5.65 -12.74
N SER A 166 -18.29 6.84 -12.09
CA SER A 166 -17.71 7.00 -10.78
C SER A 166 -18.39 6.12 -9.72
N TYR A 167 -19.72 6.02 -9.76
CA TYR A 167 -20.47 5.14 -8.86
C TYR A 167 -20.07 3.66 -9.09
N ILE A 168 -20.03 3.20 -10.34
CA ILE A 168 -19.66 1.83 -10.69
C ILE A 168 -18.24 1.50 -10.21
N LEU A 169 -17.26 2.35 -10.54
CA LEU A 169 -15.86 2.16 -10.12
C LEU A 169 -15.73 2.15 -8.60
N THR A 170 -16.48 3.03 -7.91
CA THR A 170 -16.51 3.04 -6.45
C THR A 170 -17.02 1.74 -5.87
N ARG A 171 -18.15 1.24 -6.39
CA ARG A 171 -18.76 0.00 -5.89
C ARG A 171 -17.89 -1.23 -6.16
N LEU A 172 -17.21 -1.29 -7.31
CA LEU A 172 -16.26 -2.36 -7.64
C LEU A 172 -15.00 -2.35 -6.76
N CYS A 173 -14.61 -1.18 -6.21
CA CYS A 173 -13.41 -1.02 -5.37
C CYS A 173 -13.69 -0.95 -3.87
N SER A 174 -14.94 -1.01 -3.42
CA SER A 174 -15.33 -0.86 -2.02
C SER A 174 -16.09 -2.08 -1.50
N LEU A 175 -16.10 -2.25 -0.18
CA LEU A 175 -16.88 -3.27 0.53
C LEU A 175 -17.36 -2.66 1.85
N SER A 176 -18.61 -2.94 2.25
CA SER A 176 -19.17 -2.50 3.54
C SER A 176 -18.96 -1.01 3.84
N GLY A 177 -19.02 -0.17 2.81
CA GLY A 177 -18.92 1.29 2.96
C GLY A 177 -17.52 1.90 2.92
N GLY A 178 -16.45 1.10 2.82
CA GLY A 178 -15.06 1.56 2.77
C GLY A 178 -14.17 0.73 1.84
N LEU A 179 -12.85 0.95 1.92
CA LEU A 179 -11.89 0.13 1.18
C LEU A 179 -11.70 -1.24 1.88
N PRO A 180 -11.83 -2.36 1.17
CA PRO A 180 -11.58 -3.68 1.74
C PRO A 180 -10.09 -3.91 2.00
N GLN A 181 -9.78 -4.56 3.12
CA GLN A 181 -8.41 -5.00 3.42
C GLN A 181 -8.12 -6.32 2.72
N GLY A 182 -7.45 -6.27 1.57
CA GLY A 182 -7.11 -7.44 0.75
C GLY A 182 -7.40 -7.26 -0.73
N ALA A 183 -8.10 -6.19 -1.13
CA ALA A 183 -8.33 -5.88 -2.53
C ALA A 183 -7.10 -5.25 -3.21
N PRO A 184 -6.82 -5.56 -4.48
CA PRO A 184 -5.68 -5.00 -5.22
C PRO A 184 -5.72 -3.46 -5.35
N THR A 185 -6.91 -2.88 -5.43
CA THR A 185 -7.10 -1.42 -5.59
C THR A 185 -6.91 -0.63 -4.31
N SER A 186 -7.18 -1.21 -3.13
CA SER A 186 -7.20 -0.50 -1.86
C SER A 186 -5.89 0.23 -1.53
N PRO A 187 -4.68 -0.35 -1.74
CA PRO A 187 -3.42 0.33 -1.47
C PRO A 187 -3.21 1.60 -2.32
N ALA A 188 -3.46 1.51 -3.62
CA ALA A 188 -3.29 2.65 -4.52
C ALA A 188 -4.33 3.73 -4.27
N LEU A 189 -5.62 3.35 -4.12
CA LEU A 189 -6.69 4.28 -3.78
C LEU A 189 -6.41 5.00 -2.47
N SER A 190 -5.98 4.30 -1.41
CA SER A 190 -5.67 4.94 -0.13
C SER A 190 -4.62 6.05 -0.27
N ASN A 191 -3.56 5.83 -1.07
CA ASN A 191 -2.55 6.83 -1.32
C ASN A 191 -3.07 8.04 -2.11
N LEU A 192 -3.91 7.81 -3.12
CA LEU A 192 -4.49 8.87 -3.94
C LEU A 192 -5.52 9.71 -3.15
N LEU A 193 -6.35 9.05 -2.36
CA LEU A 193 -7.32 9.71 -1.49
C LEU A 193 -6.65 10.55 -0.40
N PHE A 194 -5.52 10.08 0.11
CA PHE A 194 -4.79 10.76 1.17
C PHE A 194 -3.87 11.88 0.68
N LYS A 195 -3.62 11.99 -0.64
CA LYS A 195 -2.72 13.01 -1.21
C LYS A 195 -3.02 14.45 -0.77
N PRO A 196 -4.28 14.92 -0.70
CA PRO A 196 -4.57 16.28 -0.21
C PRO A 196 -4.19 16.49 1.27
N LEU A 197 -4.40 15.45 2.12
CA LEU A 197 -4.02 15.51 3.54
C LEU A 197 -2.51 15.49 3.71
N ASP A 198 -1.82 14.60 2.99
CA ASP A 198 -0.35 14.56 2.99
C ASP A 198 0.24 15.93 2.64
N ASN A 199 -0.29 16.58 1.61
CA ASN A 199 0.15 17.91 1.21
C ASN A 199 -0.12 18.97 2.28
N LYS A 200 -1.30 18.94 2.93
CA LYS A 200 -1.65 19.85 4.01
C LYS A 200 -0.73 19.65 5.23
N ILE A 201 -0.48 18.38 5.61
CA ILE A 201 0.42 18.05 6.72
C ILE A 201 1.86 18.49 6.40
N ALA A 202 2.33 18.22 5.21
CA ALA A 202 3.66 18.63 4.77
C ALA A 202 3.83 20.16 4.73
N SER A 203 2.83 20.89 4.25
CA SER A 203 2.85 22.36 4.26
C SER A 203 2.93 22.95 5.68
N TYR A 204 2.38 22.26 6.67
CA TYR A 204 2.56 22.64 8.08
C TYR A 204 3.96 22.31 8.61
N CYS A 205 4.52 21.15 8.20
CA CYS A 205 5.79 20.64 8.70
C CYS A 205 7.02 21.33 8.09
N LEU A 206 7.03 21.60 6.77
CA LEU A 206 8.18 22.10 6.03
C LEU A 206 8.75 23.41 6.58
N PRO A 207 7.94 24.47 6.84
CA PRO A 207 8.47 25.74 7.37
C PRO A 207 9.03 25.62 8.79
N ARG A 208 8.75 24.51 9.48
CA ARG A 208 9.17 24.21 10.85
C ARG A 208 10.34 23.23 10.92
N ASN A 209 10.97 22.92 9.77
CA ASN A 209 12.04 21.93 9.67
C ASN A 209 11.66 20.52 10.21
N ILE A 210 10.37 20.17 10.14
CA ILE A 210 9.85 18.86 10.54
C ILE A 210 9.79 17.96 9.32
N ARG A 211 10.46 16.83 9.37
CA ARG A 211 10.37 15.82 8.33
C ARG A 211 9.08 15.02 8.51
N TYR A 212 8.36 14.81 7.41
CA TYR A 212 7.13 14.05 7.39
C TYR A 212 7.16 12.99 6.30
N THR A 213 6.76 11.78 6.64
CA THR A 213 6.41 10.73 5.69
C THR A 213 5.24 9.91 6.19
N ARG A 214 4.56 9.20 5.27
CA ARG A 214 3.49 8.26 5.61
C ARG A 214 3.76 6.89 4.97
N TYR A 215 3.64 5.84 5.76
CA TYR A 215 3.72 4.45 5.31
C TYR A 215 2.39 3.74 5.61
N ALA A 216 1.47 3.70 4.64
CA ALA A 216 0.08 3.26 4.80
C ALA A 216 -0.66 4.12 5.85
N ASP A 217 -1.03 3.51 6.99
CA ASP A 217 -1.63 4.11 8.17
C ASP A 217 -0.62 4.77 9.12
N ASP A 218 0.68 4.42 9.03
CA ASP A 218 1.72 4.97 9.88
C ASP A 218 2.24 6.32 9.37
N MET A 219 1.98 7.41 10.09
CA MET A 219 2.55 8.73 9.86
C MET A 219 3.77 8.94 10.74
N THR A 220 4.89 9.36 10.17
CA THR A 220 6.14 9.61 10.91
C THR A 220 6.57 11.05 10.77
N PHE A 221 6.88 11.68 11.91
CA PHE A 221 7.40 13.03 12.02
C PHE A 221 8.74 13.00 12.72
N SER A 222 9.71 13.80 12.28
CA SER A 222 11.01 13.89 12.98
C SER A 222 11.64 15.26 12.86
N GLY A 223 12.40 15.66 13.88
CA GLY A 223 13.00 16.99 14.05
C GLY A 223 12.87 17.48 15.47
N GLU A 224 12.94 18.78 15.69
CA GLU A 224 12.62 19.46 16.95
C GLU A 224 11.25 20.11 16.87
N PHE A 225 10.30 19.65 17.70
CA PHE A 225 8.93 20.17 17.68
C PHE A 225 8.15 19.85 18.95
N SER A 226 7.05 20.56 19.18
CA SER A 226 6.07 20.20 20.21
C SER A 226 5.18 19.08 19.73
N CYS A 227 5.25 17.90 20.35
CA CYS A 227 4.41 16.75 20.05
C CYS A 227 2.92 17.08 20.05
N ASN A 228 2.45 17.75 21.09
CA ASN A 228 1.05 18.07 21.26
C ASN A 228 0.52 18.93 20.11
N LYS A 229 1.34 19.89 19.61
CA LYS A 229 0.96 20.72 18.46
C LYS A 229 0.81 19.89 17.18
N ILE A 230 1.72 18.94 16.94
CA ILE A 230 1.62 18.04 15.76
C ILE A 230 0.41 17.12 15.88
N ILE A 231 0.22 16.47 17.02
CA ILE A 231 -0.90 15.56 17.25
C ILE A 231 -2.22 16.31 17.09
N HIS A 232 -2.36 17.50 17.69
CA HIS A 232 -3.57 18.31 17.54
C HIS A 232 -3.85 18.69 16.09
N PHE A 233 -2.83 19.18 15.36
CA PHE A 233 -2.94 19.55 13.97
C PHE A 233 -3.33 18.36 13.07
N VAL A 234 -2.69 17.21 13.27
CA VAL A 234 -3.00 16.00 12.52
C VAL A 234 -4.41 15.53 12.81
N ARG A 235 -4.82 15.47 14.09
CA ARG A 235 -6.21 15.11 14.48
C ARG A 235 -7.23 16.01 13.82
N GLN A 236 -7.05 17.32 13.86
CA GLN A 236 -7.93 18.29 13.20
C GLN A 236 -7.95 18.11 11.66
N THR A 237 -6.81 17.73 11.07
CA THR A 237 -6.72 17.47 9.62
C THR A 237 -7.46 16.19 9.24
N LEU A 238 -7.34 15.13 10.04
CA LEU A 238 -7.99 13.83 9.82
C LEU A 238 -9.51 13.90 10.03
N SER A 239 -9.98 14.69 11.01
CA SER A 239 -11.42 14.83 11.31
C SER A 239 -12.24 15.33 10.13
N ASN A 240 -11.65 16.10 9.21
CA ASN A 240 -12.31 16.54 7.97
C ASN A 240 -12.74 15.36 7.07
N LEU A 241 -12.10 14.21 7.21
CA LEU A 241 -12.45 12.97 6.50
C LEU A 241 -13.07 11.91 7.42
N ARG A 242 -13.41 12.28 8.65
CA ARG A 242 -13.90 11.36 9.70
C ARG A 242 -12.93 10.21 9.97
N LEU A 243 -11.63 10.52 9.99
CA LEU A 243 -10.56 9.60 10.34
C LEU A 243 -10.05 9.92 11.74
N ASP A 244 -9.73 8.90 12.51
CA ASP A 244 -9.25 9.01 13.88
C ASP A 244 -7.83 8.47 14.04
N LEU A 245 -7.11 9.01 15.02
CA LEU A 245 -5.81 8.51 15.44
C LEU A 245 -5.98 7.35 16.42
N ASN A 246 -5.16 6.33 16.26
CA ASN A 246 -5.01 5.26 17.24
C ASN A 246 -4.08 5.73 18.37
N GLU A 247 -4.66 6.26 19.44
CA GLU A 247 -3.90 6.82 20.58
C GLU A 247 -2.96 5.79 21.21
N LYS A 248 -3.36 4.51 21.26
CA LYS A 248 -2.56 3.42 21.86
C LYS A 248 -1.27 3.14 21.09
N LYS A 249 -1.22 3.53 19.82
CA LYS A 249 -0.05 3.35 18.94
C LYS A 249 0.76 4.63 18.74
N THR A 250 0.35 5.75 19.32
CA THR A 250 1.12 6.99 19.32
C THR A 250 2.41 6.80 20.10
N ARG A 251 3.57 7.04 19.49
CA ARG A 251 4.89 6.87 20.13
C ARG A 251 5.79 8.06 19.85
N LEU A 252 6.33 8.62 20.93
CA LEU A 252 7.40 9.60 20.86
C LEU A 252 8.72 8.93 21.28
N MET A 253 9.73 9.01 20.44
CA MET A 253 11.06 8.45 20.68
C MET A 253 12.12 9.55 20.60
N ARG A 254 12.84 9.81 21.69
CA ARG A 254 13.93 10.80 21.76
C ARG A 254 15.27 10.16 21.37
N ALA A 255 16.29 10.98 21.10
CA ALA A 255 17.61 10.52 20.63
C ALA A 255 18.27 9.45 21.50
N HIS A 256 18.10 9.53 22.83
CA HIS A 256 18.62 8.56 23.81
C HIS A 256 17.83 7.25 23.87
N GLN A 257 16.63 7.21 23.28
CA GLN A 257 15.79 6.03 23.16
C GLN A 257 16.01 5.36 21.80
N ARG A 258 15.58 4.10 21.68
CA ARG A 258 15.53 3.41 20.40
C ARG A 258 14.48 4.07 19.52
N GLN A 259 14.93 4.77 18.48
CA GLN A 259 14.07 5.34 17.46
C GLN A 259 13.86 4.30 16.35
N GLU A 260 12.61 3.94 16.11
CA GLU A 260 12.23 2.94 15.13
C GLU A 260 11.15 3.47 14.18
N VAL A 261 11.34 3.31 12.89
CA VAL A 261 10.41 3.70 11.83
C VAL A 261 10.18 2.51 10.93
N THR A 262 8.94 2.06 10.81
CA THR A 262 8.54 0.87 10.00
C THR A 262 9.43 -0.36 10.24
N GLY A 263 9.78 -0.63 11.50
CA GLY A 263 10.59 -1.78 11.88
C GLY A 263 12.10 -1.62 11.66
N ILE A 264 12.58 -0.41 11.36
CA ILE A 264 14.02 -0.11 11.17
C ILE A 264 14.46 0.90 12.21
N VAL A 265 15.58 0.63 12.90
CA VAL A 265 16.22 1.57 13.84
C VAL A 265 16.91 2.69 13.06
N VAL A 266 16.66 3.95 13.46
CA VAL A 266 17.08 5.15 12.71
C VAL A 266 17.98 6.12 13.50
N ASN A 267 18.42 5.80 14.71
CA ASN A 267 19.19 6.69 15.57
C ASN A 267 20.42 7.29 14.87
N LYS A 268 21.48 6.54 14.64
CA LYS A 268 22.73 7.02 13.99
C LYS A 268 22.85 6.50 12.56
N LYS A 269 22.53 5.23 12.35
CA LYS A 269 22.52 4.55 11.06
C LYS A 269 21.28 3.68 10.96
N LEU A 270 20.89 3.33 9.74
CA LEU A 270 19.82 2.35 9.53
C LEU A 270 20.30 0.98 9.97
N GLN A 271 19.53 0.34 10.84
CA GLN A 271 19.88 -0.95 11.39
C GLN A 271 18.63 -1.81 11.61
N ALA A 272 18.73 -3.11 11.36
CA ALA A 272 17.70 -4.03 11.80
C ALA A 272 17.60 -4.05 13.33
N PRO A 273 16.41 -4.35 13.90
CA PRO A 273 16.23 -4.48 15.34
C PRO A 273 17.27 -5.40 15.97
N ILE A 274 17.73 -5.04 17.17
CA ILE A 274 18.79 -5.82 17.84
C ILE A 274 18.37 -7.26 18.09
N ASP A 275 17.08 -7.47 18.39
CA ASP A 275 16.54 -8.80 18.67
C ASP A 275 16.66 -9.72 17.44
N CYS A 276 16.30 -9.21 16.24
CA CYS A 276 16.44 -9.92 14.99
C CYS A 276 17.91 -10.28 14.69
N ARG A 277 18.83 -9.35 14.97
CA ARG A 277 20.28 -9.59 14.77
C ARG A 277 20.86 -10.56 15.78
N LYS A 278 20.45 -10.48 17.05
CA LYS A 278 20.87 -11.43 18.11
C LYS A 278 20.38 -12.84 17.81
N GLU A 279 19.10 -12.97 17.45
CA GLU A 279 18.51 -14.25 17.08
C GLU A 279 19.27 -14.92 15.92
N LEU A 280 19.54 -14.17 14.83
CA LEU A 280 20.31 -14.71 13.72
C LEU A 280 21.71 -15.17 14.16
N ARG A 281 22.44 -14.34 14.92
CA ARG A 281 23.78 -14.72 15.42
C ARG A 281 23.74 -15.98 16.28
N GLN A 282 22.76 -16.09 17.14
CA GLN A 282 22.60 -17.26 18.01
C GLN A 282 22.32 -18.52 17.17
N CYS A 283 21.42 -18.46 16.20
CA CYS A 283 21.16 -19.59 15.32
C CYS A 283 22.43 -20.01 14.57
N ILE A 284 23.15 -19.04 14.00
CA ILE A 284 24.38 -19.32 13.24
C ILE A 284 25.48 -19.93 14.12
N TYR A 285 25.65 -19.43 15.35
CA TYR A 285 26.61 -20.00 16.30
C TYR A 285 26.31 -21.48 16.60
N TYR A 286 25.05 -21.84 16.81
CA TYR A 286 24.67 -23.23 17.07
C TYR A 286 24.81 -24.11 15.83
N ILE A 287 24.49 -23.61 14.66
CA ILE A 287 24.65 -24.33 13.39
C ILE A 287 26.13 -24.61 13.12
N GLU A 288 27.00 -23.59 13.30
CA GLU A 288 28.46 -23.78 13.12
C GLU A 288 29.05 -24.81 14.12
N LYS A 289 28.58 -24.78 15.37
CA LYS A 289 29.19 -25.59 16.44
C LYS A 289 28.66 -27.03 16.48
N TYR A 290 27.39 -27.25 16.18
CA TYR A 290 26.72 -28.54 16.40
C TYR A 290 26.07 -29.11 15.13
N GLY A 291 26.12 -28.39 14.02
CA GLY A 291 25.42 -28.76 12.79
C GLY A 291 23.95 -28.38 12.78
N ILE A 292 23.37 -28.36 11.56
CA ILE A 292 21.99 -27.94 11.34
C ILE A 292 20.99 -28.93 11.92
N GLU A 293 21.24 -30.24 11.84
CA GLU A 293 20.32 -31.28 12.31
C GLU A 293 20.14 -31.19 13.83
N SER A 294 21.24 -31.13 14.60
CA SER A 294 21.23 -30.97 16.05
C SER A 294 20.57 -29.65 16.49
N HIS A 295 20.77 -28.58 15.73
CA HIS A 295 20.10 -27.31 15.99
C HIS A 295 18.57 -27.43 15.83
N LEU A 296 18.10 -28.05 14.74
CA LEU A 296 16.68 -28.25 14.48
C LEU A 296 15.99 -29.09 15.56
N GLU A 297 16.61 -30.20 15.96
CA GLU A 297 16.11 -31.06 17.06
C GLU A 297 15.97 -30.26 18.37
N LYS A 298 17.01 -29.48 18.72
CA LYS A 298 17.03 -28.73 19.97
C LYS A 298 15.93 -27.64 20.05
N ILE A 299 15.59 -27.00 18.94
CA ILE A 299 14.55 -25.96 18.91
C ILE A 299 13.15 -26.52 18.56
N GLY A 300 13.05 -27.83 18.32
CA GLY A 300 11.80 -28.49 17.93
C GLY A 300 11.25 -27.97 16.57
N GLU A 301 12.14 -27.60 15.65
CA GLU A 301 11.74 -27.00 14.39
C GLU A 301 11.50 -28.07 13.32
N MET A 302 10.26 -28.16 12.83
CA MET A 302 9.85 -29.15 11.84
C MET A 302 9.74 -28.60 10.40
N ARG A 303 9.97 -27.29 10.19
CA ARG A 303 9.83 -26.68 8.87
C ARG A 303 10.97 -27.13 7.93
N GLY A 304 10.63 -27.77 6.82
CA GLY A 304 11.58 -28.18 5.80
C GLY A 304 12.33 -27.01 5.11
N ASN A 305 11.87 -25.77 5.28
CA ASN A 305 12.45 -24.57 4.68
C ASN A 305 13.16 -23.66 5.71
N TYR A 306 13.61 -24.20 6.85
CA TYR A 306 14.20 -23.40 7.94
C TYR A 306 15.46 -22.64 7.50
N ILE A 307 16.37 -23.26 6.70
CA ILE A 307 17.55 -22.57 6.15
C ILE A 307 17.12 -21.36 5.30
N SER A 308 16.11 -21.53 4.44
CA SER A 308 15.57 -20.43 3.64
C SER A 308 14.96 -19.33 4.51
N HIS A 309 14.33 -19.67 5.63
CA HIS A 309 13.84 -18.70 6.61
C HIS A 309 14.98 -17.89 7.24
N LEU A 310 16.07 -18.52 7.65
CA LEU A 310 17.25 -17.83 8.20
C LEU A 310 17.95 -16.97 7.13
N LEU A 311 18.05 -17.46 5.88
CA LEU A 311 18.53 -16.66 4.75
C LEU A 311 17.65 -15.42 4.52
N GLY A 312 16.34 -15.54 4.64
CA GLY A 312 15.41 -14.40 4.61
C GLY A 312 15.74 -13.35 5.68
N LYS A 313 16.03 -13.77 6.93
CA LYS A 313 16.47 -12.88 8.02
C LYS A 313 17.81 -12.21 7.71
N ALA A 314 18.80 -12.96 7.24
CA ALA A 314 20.11 -12.42 6.86
C ALA A 314 19.97 -11.39 5.73
N ASN A 315 19.22 -11.71 4.68
CA ASN A 315 18.97 -10.81 3.56
C ASN A 315 18.23 -9.55 3.99
N PHE A 316 17.28 -9.64 4.92
CA PHE A 316 16.58 -8.47 5.48
C PHE A 316 17.56 -7.54 6.23
N ILE A 317 18.45 -8.08 7.04
CA ILE A 317 19.47 -7.29 7.75
C ILE A 317 20.41 -6.61 6.74
N LEU A 318 20.86 -7.33 5.70
CA LEU A 318 21.72 -6.81 4.65
C LEU A 318 21.02 -5.80 3.75
N PHE A 319 19.73 -5.97 3.48
CA PHE A 319 18.92 -4.98 2.77
C PHE A 319 18.93 -3.64 3.51
N ILE A 320 18.83 -3.65 4.85
CA ILE A 320 18.88 -2.43 5.65
C ILE A 320 20.31 -1.89 5.74
N ASN A 321 21.26 -2.73 6.14
CA ASN A 321 22.69 -2.40 6.28
C ASN A 321 23.56 -3.42 5.52
N PRO A 322 23.99 -3.09 4.28
CA PRO A 322 24.79 -4.01 3.46
C PRO A 322 26.15 -4.38 4.07
N HIS A 323 26.64 -3.60 5.04
CA HIS A 323 27.93 -3.81 5.70
C HIS A 323 27.81 -4.49 7.07
N ASP A 324 26.70 -5.15 7.37
CA ASP A 324 26.54 -5.92 8.60
C ASP A 324 27.35 -7.22 8.53
N LYS A 325 28.48 -7.25 9.23
CA LYS A 325 29.45 -8.35 9.19
C LYS A 325 28.85 -9.69 9.65
N ASP A 326 28.01 -9.65 10.69
CA ASP A 326 27.38 -10.86 11.23
C ASP A 326 26.40 -11.46 10.21
N ALA A 327 25.63 -10.60 9.53
CA ALA A 327 24.67 -11.05 8.51
C ALA A 327 25.36 -11.54 7.22
N LEU A 328 26.51 -10.96 6.85
CA LEU A 328 27.32 -11.45 5.73
C LEU A 328 27.89 -12.85 6.06
N LYS A 329 28.47 -13.02 7.26
CA LYS A 329 28.94 -14.32 7.73
C LYS A 329 27.81 -15.35 7.74
N ALA A 330 26.67 -14.98 8.33
CA ALA A 330 25.49 -15.84 8.39
C ALA A 330 25.03 -16.30 7.00
N LYS A 331 24.99 -15.40 6.05
CA LYS A 331 24.57 -15.68 4.68
C LYS A 331 25.47 -16.73 4.02
N ASN A 332 26.80 -16.60 4.16
CA ASN A 332 27.75 -17.54 3.57
C ASN A 332 27.61 -18.95 4.18
N ILE A 333 27.50 -19.03 5.51
CA ILE A 333 27.32 -20.31 6.21
C ILE A 333 26.00 -20.98 5.77
N LEU A 334 24.91 -20.23 5.73
CA LEU A 334 23.61 -20.77 5.35
C LEU A 334 23.54 -21.24 3.89
N TYR A 335 24.28 -20.64 2.97
CA TYR A 335 24.40 -21.16 1.61
C TYR A 335 25.16 -22.49 1.58
N SER A 336 26.31 -22.58 2.26
CA SER A 336 27.04 -23.83 2.36
C SER A 336 26.21 -24.96 2.99
N GLU A 337 25.45 -24.68 4.03
CA GLU A 337 24.56 -25.68 4.65
C GLU A 337 23.40 -26.07 3.75
N LYS A 338 22.85 -25.12 2.98
CA LYS A 338 21.81 -25.41 2.01
C LYS A 338 22.25 -26.35 0.92
N ASP A 339 23.44 -26.10 0.36
CA ASP A 339 24.01 -26.96 -0.69
C ASP A 339 24.25 -28.37 -0.20
N LYS A 340 24.74 -28.55 1.05
CA LYS A 340 24.90 -29.85 1.69
C LYS A 340 23.56 -30.57 1.93
N TYR A 341 22.53 -29.81 2.33
CA TYR A 341 21.21 -30.37 2.61
C TYR A 341 20.49 -30.80 1.33
N ASP A 342 20.59 -30.00 0.28
CA ASP A 342 20.02 -30.33 -1.03
C ASP A 342 20.76 -31.53 -1.68
N ALA A 343 22.09 -31.64 -1.52
CA ALA A 343 22.87 -32.78 -2.00
C ALA A 343 22.54 -34.11 -1.30
N LYS A 344 22.07 -34.08 -0.03
CA LYS A 344 21.66 -35.29 0.70
C LYS A 344 20.26 -35.79 0.31
N ARG A 345 19.47 -34.99 -0.43
CA ARG A 345 18.12 -35.32 -0.87
C ARG A 345 18.02 -35.85 -2.30
N ILE A 346 19.12 -35.85 -3.02
CA ILE A 346 19.32 -36.51 -4.33
C ILE A 346 19.90 -37.90 -4.08
#